data_e5bdcdae5191d797617fc866a1c5c7ee
#
_entry.id   e5bdcdae5191d797617fc866a1c5c7ee
#
_cell.length_a   1.000
_cell.length_b   1.000
_cell.length_c   1.000
_cell.angle_alpha   90.00
_cell.angle_beta   90.00
_cell.angle_gamma   90.00
#
_symmetry.space_group_name_H-M   'P 1'
#
loop_
_entity.id
_entity.type
_entity.pdbx_description
1 polymer ?
#
loop_
_entity_poly.entity_id
_entity_poly.type
_entity_poly.pdbx_seq_one_letter_code
_entity_poly.pdbx_strand_id
1 'polypeptide(L)'
;PNAQGIIMEIDLSKIGINVPFFPDLMKERKNFPQLIYNNELLPLSRYPNKGYLYMKKVLDNFGTNEQGGTFEYSDPEHGKWVNAVKNGLWFTGYWRIPWQAWTVRIKEIDPNKQTVTHSVGIETKEGKDVGIFGGIGSKYHRPYGSGKEEYYVENLLEEIDHPGEWCIDFTTQKLYLFPPEHFD
;
A
#
# COMPACT_ATOMS: atom_id res chain seq x y z
N PRO A 1 1.30 7.57 17.44
CA PRO A 1 0.19 6.62 17.43
C PRO A 1 -0.18 6.24 18.86
N ASN A 2 -1.46 6.01 19.10
CA ASN A 2 -1.98 5.67 20.44
C ASN A 2 -1.47 4.30 20.95
N ALA A 3 -0.83 3.53 20.10
CA ALA A 3 -0.31 2.19 20.38
C ALA A 3 1.19 2.16 20.80
N GLN A 4 1.81 3.32 20.96
CA GLN A 4 3.22 3.39 21.37
C GLN A 4 3.44 2.73 22.74
N GLY A 5 4.35 1.76 22.80
CA GLY A 5 4.62 0.94 23.99
C GLY A 5 3.78 -0.34 24.10
N ILE A 6 2.83 -0.57 23.15
CA ILE A 6 2.02 -1.77 23.09
C ILE A 6 2.42 -2.61 21.85
N ILE A 7 2.91 -1.98 20.78
CA ILE A 7 3.32 -2.68 19.55
C ILE A 7 4.52 -3.59 19.84
N MET A 8 4.34 -4.86 19.47
CA MET A 8 5.41 -5.87 19.51
C MET A 8 6.20 -5.85 18.20
N GLU A 9 7.51 -6.02 18.31
CA GLU A 9 8.41 -6.18 17.17
C GLU A 9 8.97 -7.60 17.15
N ILE A 10 8.95 -8.24 16.00
CA ILE A 10 9.51 -9.56 15.77
C ILE A 10 10.48 -9.48 14.60
N ASP A 11 11.73 -9.86 14.83
CA ASP A 11 12.73 -10.01 13.77
C ASP A 11 12.55 -11.39 13.13
N LEU A 12 11.94 -11.42 11.95
CA LEU A 12 11.60 -12.64 11.22
C LEU A 12 12.84 -13.44 10.81
N SER A 13 13.95 -12.75 10.52
CA SER A 13 15.20 -13.39 10.11
C SER A 13 15.80 -14.23 11.24
N LYS A 14 15.64 -13.81 12.49
CA LYS A 14 16.12 -14.56 13.67
C LYS A 14 15.37 -15.83 13.93
N ILE A 15 14.15 -15.96 13.44
CA ILE A 15 13.33 -17.16 13.54
C ILE A 15 13.31 -17.98 12.24
N GLY A 16 14.20 -17.66 11.29
CA GLY A 16 14.35 -18.39 10.05
C GLY A 16 13.28 -18.10 8.98
N ILE A 17 12.50 -17.05 9.15
CA ILE A 17 11.51 -16.60 8.19
C ILE A 17 12.13 -15.48 7.37
N ASN A 18 12.13 -15.66 6.05
CA ASN A 18 12.51 -14.62 5.11
C ASN A 18 11.32 -14.30 4.23
N VAL A 19 10.76 -13.11 4.39
CA VAL A 19 9.66 -12.63 3.57
C VAL A 19 10.28 -11.94 2.35
N PRO A 20 10.05 -12.44 1.13
CA PRO A 20 10.59 -11.80 -0.05
C PRO A 20 10.06 -10.37 -0.14
N PHE A 21 10.90 -9.48 -0.66
CA PHE A 21 10.49 -8.11 -0.92
C PHE A 21 9.21 -8.13 -1.75
N PHE A 22 8.24 -7.36 -1.33
CA PHE A 22 6.83 -7.47 -1.65
C PHE A 22 6.57 -7.87 -3.09
N PRO A 23 5.94 -9.01 -3.31
CA PRO A 23 5.61 -9.45 -4.65
C PRO A 23 4.59 -8.50 -5.29
N ASP A 24 4.57 -8.48 -6.60
CA ASP A 24 3.48 -7.86 -7.34
C ASP A 24 2.16 -8.54 -6.97
N LEU A 25 1.36 -7.87 -6.15
CA LEU A 25 0.08 -8.41 -5.68
C LEU A 25 -0.90 -8.76 -6.81
N MET A 26 -0.71 -8.17 -7.99
CA MET A 26 -1.52 -8.51 -9.17
C MET A 26 -1.18 -9.89 -9.72
N LYS A 27 0.10 -10.29 -9.64
CA LYS A 27 0.55 -11.58 -10.16
C LYS A 27 0.66 -12.66 -9.08
N GLU A 28 0.96 -12.26 -7.85
CA GLU A 28 1.37 -13.16 -6.79
C GLU A 28 0.54 -13.05 -5.51
N ARG A 29 -0.75 -12.72 -5.61
CA ARG A 29 -1.69 -12.72 -4.45
C ARG A 29 -1.57 -13.98 -3.57
N LYS A 30 -1.14 -15.09 -4.16
CA LYS A 30 -0.95 -16.36 -3.46
C LYS A 30 0.21 -16.34 -2.45
N ASN A 31 1.14 -15.42 -2.60
CA ASN A 31 2.35 -15.33 -1.78
C ASN A 31 2.32 -14.15 -0.81
N PHE A 32 1.18 -13.47 -0.69
CA PHE A 32 1.04 -12.39 0.28
C PHE A 32 1.13 -12.97 1.70
N PRO A 33 1.97 -12.40 2.58
CA PRO A 33 2.04 -12.86 3.96
C PRO A 33 0.68 -12.72 4.64
N GLN A 34 0.32 -13.73 5.42
CA GLN A 34 -0.86 -13.72 6.25
C GLN A 34 -0.44 -13.98 7.69
N LEU A 35 -0.96 -13.21 8.61
CA LEU A 35 -0.78 -13.43 10.03
C LEU A 35 -2.06 -14.01 10.60
N ILE A 36 -1.93 -15.20 11.22
CA ILE A 36 -3.05 -15.91 11.82
C ILE A 36 -2.77 -16.11 13.31
N TYR A 37 -3.73 -15.74 14.13
CA TYR A 37 -3.70 -15.98 15.56
C TYR A 37 -5.03 -16.61 16.00
N ASN A 38 -4.95 -17.72 16.77
CA ASN A 38 -6.13 -18.46 17.22
C ASN A 38 -7.14 -18.82 16.10
N ASN A 39 -6.64 -19.21 14.92
CA ASN A 39 -7.41 -19.50 13.69
C ASN A 39 -8.14 -18.29 13.08
N GLU A 40 -7.84 -17.07 13.51
CA GLU A 40 -8.36 -15.84 12.94
C GLU A 40 -7.28 -15.14 12.12
N LEU A 41 -7.65 -14.68 10.93
CA LEU A 41 -6.78 -13.87 10.09
C LEU A 41 -6.72 -12.46 10.65
N LEU A 42 -5.52 -12.03 11.03
CA LEU A 42 -5.30 -10.67 11.52
C LEU A 42 -5.21 -9.68 10.34
N PRO A 43 -5.80 -8.48 10.49
CA PRO A 43 -5.79 -7.47 9.44
C PRO A 43 -4.43 -6.79 9.32
N LEU A 44 -3.98 -6.52 8.08
CA LEU A 44 -2.92 -5.55 7.87
C LEU A 44 -3.35 -4.18 8.37
N SER A 45 -2.39 -3.43 8.92
CA SER A 45 -2.61 -2.02 9.22
C SER A 45 -3.10 -1.28 7.99
N ARG A 46 -4.12 -0.44 8.15
CA ARG A 46 -4.83 0.18 7.04
C ARG A 46 -5.26 1.61 7.40
N TYR A 47 -5.14 2.51 6.42
CA TYR A 47 -5.70 3.85 6.55
C TYR A 47 -6.56 4.23 5.32
N PRO A 48 -7.76 4.81 5.52
CA PRO A 48 -8.46 4.86 6.80
C PRO A 48 -8.92 3.46 7.23
N ASN A 49 -9.14 3.23 8.52
CA ASN A 49 -9.59 1.94 9.05
C ASN A 49 -10.93 1.48 8.46
N LYS A 50 -11.76 2.42 8.03
CA LYS A 50 -13.01 2.15 7.32
C LYS A 50 -13.22 3.15 6.19
N GLY A 51 -13.81 2.69 5.08
CA GLY A 51 -14.07 3.53 3.92
C GLY A 51 -12.85 3.75 3.05
N TYR A 52 -12.77 4.89 2.39
CA TYR A 52 -11.78 5.20 1.37
C TYR A 52 -11.32 6.65 1.45
N LEU A 53 -10.12 6.89 0.98
CA LEU A 53 -9.64 8.21 0.56
C LEU A 53 -10.02 8.45 -0.90
N TYR A 54 -9.96 9.71 -1.31
CA TYR A 54 -10.25 10.12 -2.68
C TYR A 54 -9.07 10.92 -3.24
N MET A 55 -8.74 10.69 -4.50
CA MET A 55 -7.77 11.52 -5.20
C MET A 55 -8.35 12.92 -5.38
N LYS A 56 -7.52 13.93 -5.19
CA LYS A 56 -7.91 15.31 -5.44
C LYS A 56 -7.85 15.63 -6.92
N LYS A 57 -6.76 15.26 -7.59
CA LYS A 57 -6.52 15.53 -9.00
C LYS A 57 -5.48 14.56 -9.56
N VAL A 58 -5.72 14.04 -10.73
CA VAL A 58 -4.73 13.25 -11.47
C VAL A 58 -3.88 14.18 -12.30
N LEU A 59 -2.56 14.07 -12.20
CA LEU A 59 -1.60 14.95 -12.87
C LEU A 59 -1.05 14.37 -14.16
N ASP A 60 -0.79 13.07 -14.17
CA ASP A 60 -0.43 12.33 -15.39
C ASP A 60 -1.48 11.24 -15.62
N ASN A 61 -2.12 11.34 -16.75
CA ASN A 61 -3.11 10.37 -17.13
C ASN A 61 -2.45 9.22 -17.92
N PHE A 62 -3.12 8.10 -17.90
CA PHE A 62 -2.79 6.90 -18.65
C PHE A 62 -3.02 7.14 -20.17
N GLY A 63 -2.26 8.07 -20.76
CA GLY A 63 -2.50 8.51 -22.13
C GLY A 63 -1.89 7.60 -23.17
N THR A 64 -0.62 7.66 -23.36
CA THR A 64 0.04 6.98 -24.50
C THR A 64 1.15 6.01 -24.09
N ASN A 65 1.62 6.08 -22.85
CA ASN A 65 2.82 5.34 -22.45
C ASN A 65 2.61 4.27 -21.39
N GLU A 66 1.38 3.99 -20.99
CA GLU A 66 1.06 2.94 -19.98
C GLU A 66 1.88 3.02 -18.68
N GLN A 67 2.44 4.20 -18.39
CA GLN A 67 3.37 4.39 -17.29
C GLN A 67 2.68 5.11 -16.16
N GLY A 68 2.83 4.63 -14.95
CA GLY A 68 2.56 5.22 -13.66
C GLY A 68 1.33 6.10 -13.54
N GLY A 69 1.03 6.56 -12.40
CA GLY A 69 0.02 7.56 -12.18
C GLY A 69 0.48 8.45 -11.06
N THR A 70 0.45 9.76 -11.28
CA THR A 70 0.70 10.76 -10.25
C THR A 70 -0.59 11.52 -9.98
N PHE A 71 -0.96 11.62 -8.72
CA PHE A 71 -2.13 12.38 -8.32
C PHE A 71 -1.86 13.28 -7.12
N GLU A 72 -2.63 14.37 -7.00
CA GLU A 72 -2.68 15.19 -5.80
C GLU A 72 -3.57 14.55 -4.75
N TYR A 73 -3.14 14.58 -3.50
CA TYR A 73 -3.94 14.21 -2.35
C TYR A 73 -4.38 15.43 -1.54
N SER A 74 -5.41 15.28 -0.71
CA SER A 74 -5.88 16.34 0.20
C SER A 74 -5.70 16.00 1.67
N ASP A 75 -5.60 14.72 2.01
CA ASP A 75 -5.46 14.26 3.38
C ASP A 75 -4.00 14.42 3.85
N PRO A 76 -3.73 15.19 4.92
CA PRO A 76 -2.38 15.46 5.40
C PRO A 76 -1.65 14.23 5.94
N GLU A 77 -2.35 13.15 6.25
CA GLU A 77 -1.75 11.89 6.74
C GLU A 77 -0.69 11.35 5.80
N HIS A 78 -0.86 11.55 4.48
CA HIS A 78 0.12 11.12 3.47
C HIS A 78 1.55 11.59 3.77
N GLY A 79 1.72 12.77 4.37
CA GLY A 79 3.02 13.30 4.73
C GLY A 79 3.76 12.46 5.78
N LYS A 80 3.04 11.70 6.58
CA LYS A 80 3.64 10.80 7.59
C LYS A 80 4.25 9.55 6.96
N TRP A 81 3.77 9.13 5.78
CA TRP A 81 4.14 7.87 5.15
C TRP A 81 5.34 7.96 4.19
N VAL A 82 5.97 9.11 4.07
CA VAL A 82 7.12 9.31 3.17
C VAL A 82 8.23 8.27 3.41
N ASN A 83 8.50 7.97 4.68
CA ASN A 83 9.51 6.98 5.03
C ASN A 83 9.05 5.53 4.76
N ALA A 84 7.75 5.26 4.81
CA ALA A 84 7.20 3.94 4.56
C ALA A 84 7.33 3.51 3.09
N VAL A 85 7.46 4.45 2.16
CA VAL A 85 7.62 4.16 0.73
C VAL A 85 8.76 3.17 0.46
N LYS A 86 9.90 3.37 1.08
CA LYS A 86 11.08 2.48 0.93
C LYS A 86 10.88 1.09 1.55
N ASN A 87 9.95 0.97 2.49
CA ASN A 87 9.69 -0.26 3.24
C ASN A 87 8.55 -1.09 2.61
N GLY A 88 8.02 -0.66 1.46
CA GLY A 88 6.98 -1.39 0.74
C GLY A 88 5.57 -0.89 1.03
N LEU A 89 5.36 0.40 0.83
CA LEU A 89 4.03 1.03 0.94
C LEU A 89 3.14 0.67 -0.24
N TRP A 90 1.90 0.30 0.06
CA TRP A 90 0.90 -0.14 -0.91
C TRP A 90 -0.38 0.64 -0.79
N PHE A 91 -0.93 1.00 -1.97
CA PHE A 91 -2.25 1.59 -2.07
C PHE A 91 -3.16 0.64 -2.84
N THR A 92 -4.32 0.37 -2.30
CA THR A 92 -5.36 -0.43 -2.94
C THR A 92 -6.51 0.47 -3.34
N GLY A 93 -6.86 0.49 -4.62
CA GLY A 93 -7.90 1.39 -5.10
C GLY A 93 -8.43 1.06 -6.49
N TYR A 94 -9.47 1.80 -6.87
CA TYR A 94 -10.18 1.68 -8.15
C TYR A 94 -9.57 2.64 -9.18
N TRP A 95 -8.31 2.38 -9.55
CA TRP A 95 -7.49 3.31 -10.35
C TRP A 95 -8.00 3.55 -11.76
N ARG A 96 -8.48 2.54 -12.43
CA ARG A 96 -8.82 2.58 -13.85
C ARG A 96 -10.30 2.41 -14.14
N ILE A 97 -10.94 1.49 -13.41
CA ILE A 97 -12.33 1.09 -13.63
C ILE A 97 -13.03 0.96 -12.28
N PRO A 98 -14.33 1.32 -12.21
CA PRO A 98 -15.03 1.42 -10.92
C PRO A 98 -15.41 0.08 -10.28
N TRP A 99 -15.18 -1.02 -10.96
CA TRP A 99 -15.55 -2.36 -10.47
C TRP A 99 -14.37 -3.28 -10.19
N GLN A 100 -13.14 -2.78 -10.34
CA GLN A 100 -11.93 -3.57 -10.08
C GLN A 100 -10.92 -2.76 -9.29
N ALA A 101 -10.70 -3.16 -8.04
CA ALA A 101 -9.64 -2.63 -7.21
C ALA A 101 -8.31 -3.33 -7.53
N TRP A 102 -7.24 -2.56 -7.53
CA TRP A 102 -5.87 -3.04 -7.66
C TRP A 102 -5.00 -2.48 -6.56
N THR A 103 -4.12 -3.33 -6.05
CA THR A 103 -3.08 -2.91 -5.11
C THR A 103 -1.82 -2.58 -5.89
N VAL A 104 -1.34 -1.37 -5.71
CA VAL A 104 -0.16 -0.85 -6.41
C VAL A 104 0.88 -0.39 -5.40
N ARG A 105 2.14 -0.61 -5.74
CA ARG A 105 3.25 -0.09 -4.97
C ARG A 105 3.38 1.41 -5.20
N ILE A 106 3.74 2.13 -4.15
CA ILE A 106 4.02 3.56 -4.25
C ILE A 106 5.52 3.78 -4.49
N LYS A 107 5.83 4.60 -5.47
CA LYS A 107 7.18 5.02 -5.82
C LYS A 107 7.63 6.22 -4.99
N GLU A 108 6.73 7.18 -4.80
CA GLU A 108 7.06 8.46 -4.17
C GLU A 108 5.83 9.10 -3.54
N ILE A 109 6.04 9.74 -2.39
CA ILE A 109 5.13 10.74 -1.82
C ILE A 109 5.93 12.03 -1.67
N ASP A 110 5.49 13.10 -2.32
CA ASP A 110 6.07 14.45 -2.19
C ASP A 110 5.14 15.34 -1.35
N PRO A 111 5.46 15.58 -0.07
CA PRO A 111 4.61 16.38 0.80
C PRO A 111 4.59 17.88 0.42
N ASN A 112 5.61 18.37 -0.26
CA ASN A 112 5.64 19.78 -0.68
C ASN A 112 4.67 20.04 -1.83
N LYS A 113 4.55 19.09 -2.75
CA LYS A 113 3.61 19.14 -3.86
C LYS A 113 2.26 18.52 -3.52
N GLN A 114 2.17 17.83 -2.39
CA GLN A 114 1.03 17.01 -2.00
C GLN A 114 0.68 15.97 -3.08
N THR A 115 1.69 15.25 -3.57
CA THR A 115 1.50 14.26 -4.63
C THR A 115 1.94 12.86 -4.22
N VAL A 116 1.25 11.88 -4.80
CA VAL A 116 1.61 10.46 -4.75
C VAL A 116 1.86 9.99 -6.16
N THR A 117 2.95 9.24 -6.35
CA THR A 117 3.28 8.60 -7.63
C THR A 117 3.30 7.08 -7.45
N HIS A 118 2.53 6.38 -8.27
CA HIS A 118 2.54 4.93 -8.33
C HIS A 118 3.86 4.41 -8.89
N SER A 119 4.31 3.27 -8.41
CA SER A 119 5.35 2.52 -9.06
C SER A 119 4.79 1.89 -10.34
N VAL A 120 5.52 2.05 -11.42
CA VAL A 120 5.16 1.45 -12.70
C VAL A 120 5.75 0.07 -12.78
N GLY A 121 4.91 -0.93 -12.66
CA GLY A 121 5.30 -2.28 -12.96
C GLY A 121 6.40 -2.89 -12.07
N ILE A 122 6.74 -4.11 -12.43
CA ILE A 122 7.83 -4.85 -11.83
C ILE A 122 9.04 -4.62 -12.73
N GLU A 123 10.14 -4.24 -12.12
CA GLU A 123 11.43 -4.30 -12.75
C GLU A 123 11.75 -5.78 -13.03
N THR A 124 11.70 -6.18 -14.29
CA THR A 124 12.14 -7.52 -14.68
C THR A 124 13.66 -7.62 -14.55
N LYS A 125 14.18 -8.86 -14.53
CA LYS A 125 15.64 -9.11 -14.56
C LYS A 125 16.36 -8.45 -15.76
N GLU A 126 15.60 -8.07 -16.79
CA GLU A 126 16.09 -7.37 -17.97
C GLU A 126 15.93 -5.84 -17.88
N GLY A 127 15.56 -5.30 -16.72
CA GLY A 127 15.39 -3.85 -16.51
C GLY A 127 14.20 -3.24 -17.26
N LYS A 128 13.23 -4.06 -17.67
CA LYS A 128 12.02 -3.58 -18.31
C LYS A 128 10.88 -3.56 -17.30
N ASP A 129 10.31 -2.39 -17.11
CA ASP A 129 9.03 -2.24 -16.41
C ASP A 129 7.93 -2.94 -17.22
N VAL A 130 7.46 -4.07 -16.71
CA VAL A 130 6.33 -4.79 -17.28
C VAL A 130 5.13 -4.58 -16.37
N GLY A 131 4.51 -3.43 -16.43
CA GLY A 131 3.38 -3.14 -15.56
C GLY A 131 2.35 -2.26 -16.20
N ILE A 132 1.25 -2.87 -16.56
CA ILE A 132 0.08 -2.19 -17.13
C ILE A 132 -0.84 -1.61 -16.04
N PHE A 133 -0.53 -1.85 -14.76
CA PHE A 133 -1.56 -1.75 -13.71
C PHE A 133 -1.44 -0.53 -12.80
N GLY A 134 -0.34 0.21 -12.84
CA GLY A 134 -0.15 1.42 -12.03
C GLY A 134 -0.86 2.66 -12.54
N GLY A 135 -1.37 2.66 -13.77
CA GLY A 135 -1.96 3.85 -14.38
C GLY A 135 -3.35 4.19 -13.83
N ILE A 136 -3.60 5.48 -13.68
CA ILE A 136 -4.86 6.02 -13.20
C ILE A 136 -5.74 6.39 -14.40
N GLY A 137 -7.01 6.00 -14.33
CA GLY A 137 -8.00 6.32 -15.35
C GLY A 137 -8.01 5.39 -16.55
N SER A 138 -9.04 5.51 -17.36
CA SER A 138 -9.25 4.77 -18.60
C SER A 138 -10.13 5.56 -19.54
N LYS A 139 -9.75 5.61 -20.81
CA LYS A 139 -10.55 6.29 -21.84
C LYS A 139 -11.96 5.70 -22.04
N TYR A 140 -12.19 4.48 -21.55
CA TYR A 140 -13.45 3.79 -21.74
C TYR A 140 -14.41 3.87 -20.56
N HIS A 141 -13.90 3.98 -19.34
CA HIS A 141 -14.70 3.69 -18.16
C HIS A 141 -14.66 4.78 -17.08
N ARG A 142 -13.57 5.52 -16.97
CA ARG A 142 -13.45 6.56 -15.95
C ARG A 142 -12.67 7.75 -16.53
N PRO A 143 -13.29 8.92 -16.64
CA PRO A 143 -12.56 10.14 -16.96
C PRO A 143 -11.48 10.37 -15.92
N TYR A 144 -10.33 10.83 -16.36
CA TYR A 144 -9.20 11.13 -15.47
C TYR A 144 -9.55 12.20 -14.46
N GLY A 145 -9.24 11.93 -13.19
CA GLY A 145 -9.43 12.90 -12.13
C GLY A 145 -10.90 13.25 -11.89
N SER A 146 -11.77 12.28 -11.93
CA SER A 146 -13.21 12.48 -11.66
C SER A 146 -13.49 12.88 -10.20
N GLY A 147 -12.50 12.78 -9.30
CA GLY A 147 -12.66 12.95 -7.84
C GLY A 147 -13.39 11.79 -7.18
N LYS A 148 -13.58 10.69 -7.92
CA LYS A 148 -14.26 9.47 -7.44
C LYS A 148 -13.32 8.26 -7.41
N GLU A 149 -12.05 8.48 -7.60
CA GLU A 149 -11.02 7.46 -7.50
C GLU A 149 -10.76 7.17 -6.03
N GLU A 150 -11.36 6.07 -5.58
CA GLU A 150 -11.29 5.61 -4.20
C GLU A 150 -10.06 4.75 -3.97
N TYR A 151 -9.39 4.94 -2.84
CA TYR A 151 -8.27 4.11 -2.43
C TYR A 151 -8.12 4.06 -0.91
N TYR A 152 -7.36 3.11 -0.43
CA TYR A 152 -6.87 3.03 0.94
C TYR A 152 -5.42 2.56 0.95
N VAL A 153 -4.77 2.68 2.08
CA VAL A 153 -3.35 2.41 2.25
C VAL A 153 -3.15 1.24 3.19
N GLU A 154 -2.19 0.38 2.91
CA GLU A 154 -1.94 -0.84 3.69
C GLU A 154 -0.45 -0.97 4.04
N ASN A 155 -0.18 -1.78 5.05
CA ASN A 155 1.16 -2.13 5.52
C ASN A 155 1.95 -0.92 6.06
N LEU A 156 1.31 -0.16 6.94
CA LEU A 156 1.87 1.05 7.55
C LEU A 156 2.10 0.85 9.05
N LEU A 157 3.34 1.03 9.50
CA LEU A 157 3.65 1.04 10.93
C LEU A 157 2.98 2.23 11.63
N GLU A 158 2.90 3.36 10.95
CA GLU A 158 2.30 4.60 11.43
C GLU A 158 0.80 4.48 11.70
N GLU A 159 0.15 3.51 11.08
CA GLU A 159 -1.30 3.30 11.13
C GLU A 159 -1.69 2.00 11.86
N ILE A 160 -0.78 1.43 12.64
CA ILE A 160 -1.15 0.37 13.58
C ILE A 160 -1.79 1.02 14.81
N ASP A 161 -3.11 1.08 14.84
CA ASP A 161 -3.86 1.78 15.88
C ASP A 161 -5.00 0.95 16.51
N HIS A 162 -5.24 -0.26 16.00
CA HIS A 162 -6.24 -1.19 16.53
C HIS A 162 -5.62 -2.54 16.91
N PRO A 163 -6.13 -3.21 17.97
CA PRO A 163 -5.72 -4.57 18.34
C PRO A 163 -5.87 -5.55 17.16
N GLY A 164 -4.85 -6.36 16.94
CA GLY A 164 -4.75 -7.32 15.85
C GLY A 164 -4.14 -6.78 14.56
N GLU A 165 -3.97 -5.49 14.42
CA GLU A 165 -3.31 -4.92 13.26
C GLU A 165 -1.81 -5.20 13.25
N TRP A 166 -1.28 -5.43 12.05
CA TRP A 166 0.13 -5.74 11.85
C TRP A 166 0.65 -5.16 10.53
N CYS A 167 1.96 -4.99 10.45
CA CYS A 167 2.66 -4.69 9.21
C CYS A 167 4.03 -5.37 9.17
N ILE A 168 4.65 -5.41 7.99
CA ILE A 168 6.03 -5.87 7.79
C ILE A 168 6.86 -4.75 7.18
N ASP A 169 8.00 -4.48 7.78
CA ASP A 169 9.09 -3.78 7.12
C ASP A 169 9.92 -4.81 6.33
N PHE A 170 9.74 -4.82 5.02
CA PHE A 170 10.44 -5.77 4.13
C PHE A 170 11.93 -5.49 4.00
N THR A 171 12.38 -4.28 4.31
CA THR A 171 13.79 -3.91 4.27
C THR A 171 14.54 -4.49 5.46
N THR A 172 13.96 -4.40 6.64
CA THR A 172 14.56 -4.88 7.88
C THR A 172 14.11 -6.27 8.29
N GLN A 173 13.16 -6.86 7.57
CA GLN A 173 12.53 -8.16 7.90
C GLN A 173 11.89 -8.20 9.28
N LYS A 174 11.29 -7.08 9.69
CA LYS A 174 10.62 -6.95 10.97
C LYS A 174 9.10 -6.93 10.80
N LEU A 175 8.43 -7.72 11.63
CA LEU A 175 6.98 -7.69 11.78
C LEU A 175 6.64 -6.86 13.01
N TYR A 176 5.69 -5.97 12.87
CA TYR A 176 5.10 -5.19 13.94
C TYR A 176 3.64 -5.59 14.13
N LEU A 177 3.24 -5.81 15.37
CA LEU A 177 1.91 -6.28 15.72
C LEU A 177 1.39 -5.48 16.92
N PHE A 178 0.19 -4.93 16.80
CA PHE A 178 -0.60 -4.56 17.97
C PHE A 178 -1.29 -5.84 18.46
N PRO A 179 -0.91 -6.40 19.61
CA PRO A 179 -1.48 -7.65 20.06
C PRO A 179 -3.01 -7.61 20.04
N PRO A 180 -3.70 -8.65 19.56
CA PRO A 180 -5.14 -8.72 19.69
C PRO A 180 -5.55 -8.80 21.15
N GLU A 181 -6.82 -8.51 21.44
CA GLU A 181 -7.38 -8.73 22.76
C GLU A 181 -7.20 -10.21 23.16
N HIS A 182 -6.79 -10.46 24.40
CA HIS A 182 -6.48 -11.81 24.90
C HIS A 182 -5.27 -12.51 24.21
N PHE A 183 -4.25 -11.72 23.90
CA PHE A 183 -2.97 -12.25 23.43
C PHE A 183 -2.21 -12.86 24.60
N ASP A 184 -2.00 -14.20 24.60
CA ASP A 184 -1.29 -14.97 25.61
C ASP A 184 0.15 -15.30 25.19
#